data_016ac93420abcade90e7170e36b91753
#
_entry.id   016ac93420abcade90e7170e36b91753
#
_cell.length_a   1.000
_cell.length_b   1.000
_cell.length_c   1.000
_cell.angle_alpha   90.00
_cell.angle_beta   90.00
_cell.angle_gamma   90.00
#
_symmetry.space_group_name_H-M   'P 1'
#
loop_
_entity.id
_entity.type
_entity.pdbx_description
1 polymer ?
#
loop_
_entity_poly.entity_id
_entity_poly.type
_entity_poly.pdbx_seq_one_letter_code
_entity_poly.pdbx_strand_id
1 'polypeptide(L)'
;MAKLIKYNMKAREAMLNGVRTLADAVVVTLGPRGRTVVLDKSWGSPTVTKDGVTVAKEIELEDKFENMGAQMVKEVASKTSDMAGDGTTTATLLARSIYEEGQKLVAAGNDPMAIKRGIDAAVEVVVKELQNLSKPTQNQREIAQVGTISANNDETIGKIIAEAMNKVGKEGVITVEEAK
;
A
#
# COMPACT_ATOMS: atom_id res chain seq x y z
N MET A 1 -14.35 -22.05 -19.38
CA MET A 1 -13.91 -20.85 -20.10
C MET A 1 -12.55 -21.07 -20.73
N ALA A 2 -12.34 -20.68 -21.99
CA ALA A 2 -11.02 -20.69 -22.61
C ALA A 2 -10.09 -19.69 -21.92
N LYS A 3 -8.81 -20.07 -21.71
CA LYS A 3 -7.81 -19.17 -21.15
C LYS A 3 -7.16 -18.35 -22.28
N LEU A 4 -7.01 -17.03 -22.05
CA LEU A 4 -6.19 -16.18 -22.89
C LEU A 4 -4.73 -16.30 -22.45
N ILE A 5 -3.83 -16.39 -23.43
CA ILE A 5 -2.40 -16.53 -23.16
C ILE A 5 -1.66 -15.42 -23.92
N LYS A 6 -0.83 -14.66 -23.22
CA LYS A 6 0.12 -13.71 -23.80
C LYS A 6 1.55 -14.11 -23.43
N TYR A 7 2.50 -13.82 -24.30
CA TYR A 7 3.92 -14.20 -24.12
C TYR A 7 4.85 -13.00 -24.27
N ASN A 8 6.04 -13.15 -23.76
CA ASN A 8 7.19 -12.26 -23.96
C ASN A 8 6.92 -10.79 -23.56
N MET A 9 7.46 -9.86 -24.36
CA MET A 9 7.37 -8.42 -24.07
C MET A 9 5.95 -7.91 -23.93
N LYS A 10 5.03 -8.36 -24.78
CA LYS A 10 3.62 -7.92 -24.75
C LYS A 10 2.91 -8.27 -23.43
N ALA A 11 3.24 -9.44 -22.86
CA ALA A 11 2.67 -9.83 -21.56
C ALA A 11 3.24 -8.95 -20.43
N ARG A 12 4.56 -8.72 -20.43
CA ARG A 12 5.23 -7.90 -19.44
C ARG A 12 4.78 -6.43 -19.48
N GLU A 13 4.63 -5.87 -20.67
CA GLU A 13 4.18 -4.50 -20.87
C GLU A 13 2.75 -4.31 -20.35
N ALA A 14 1.83 -5.22 -20.68
CA ALA A 14 0.46 -5.16 -20.17
C ALA A 14 0.44 -5.21 -18.62
N MET A 15 1.20 -6.14 -18.01
CA MET A 15 1.29 -6.21 -16.55
C MET A 15 1.88 -4.94 -15.94
N LEU A 16 2.93 -4.37 -16.56
CA LEU A 16 3.54 -3.12 -16.11
C LEU A 16 2.57 -1.94 -16.19
N ASN A 17 1.78 -1.87 -17.25
CA ASN A 17 0.74 -0.85 -17.37
C ASN A 17 -0.30 -0.96 -16.25
N GLY A 18 -0.73 -2.17 -15.93
CA GLY A 18 -1.64 -2.40 -14.80
C GLY A 18 -1.05 -1.98 -13.45
N VAL A 19 0.21 -2.33 -13.20
CA VAL A 19 0.95 -1.88 -12.01
C VAL A 19 0.99 -0.35 -11.93
N ARG A 20 1.32 0.31 -13.04
CA ARG A 20 1.39 1.77 -13.13
C ARG A 20 0.05 2.42 -12.87
N THR A 21 -0.99 1.97 -13.58
CA THR A 21 -2.33 2.54 -13.47
C THR A 21 -2.84 2.51 -12.04
N LEU A 22 -2.71 1.39 -11.34
CA LEU A 22 -3.11 1.30 -9.94
C LEU A 22 -2.23 2.21 -9.05
N ALA A 23 -0.91 2.12 -9.20
CA ALA A 23 -0.01 2.90 -8.36
C ALA A 23 -0.19 4.42 -8.58
N ASP A 24 -0.44 4.88 -9.81
CA ASP A 24 -0.71 6.29 -10.11
C ASP A 24 -2.01 6.78 -9.44
N ALA A 25 -3.05 5.95 -9.41
CA ALA A 25 -4.28 6.28 -8.70
C ALA A 25 -4.08 6.38 -7.18
N VAL A 26 -3.24 5.52 -6.61
CA VAL A 26 -2.98 5.49 -5.16
C VAL A 26 -2.00 6.59 -4.73
N VAL A 27 -0.94 6.84 -5.50
CA VAL A 27 0.14 7.77 -5.12
C VAL A 27 -0.32 9.21 -4.95
N VAL A 28 -1.43 9.62 -5.56
CA VAL A 28 -1.98 10.97 -5.39
C VAL A 28 -2.40 11.27 -3.96
N THR A 29 -2.61 10.24 -3.14
CA THR A 29 -2.97 10.37 -1.72
C THR A 29 -1.75 10.52 -0.81
N LEU A 30 -0.52 10.39 -1.32
CA LEU A 30 0.71 10.32 -0.53
C LEU A 30 1.12 11.68 0.06
N GLY A 31 1.47 11.64 1.35
CA GLY A 31 2.16 12.71 2.06
C GLY A 31 1.30 13.92 2.39
N PRO A 32 1.91 15.01 2.91
CA PRO A 32 1.19 16.16 3.44
C PRO A 32 0.42 16.95 2.38
N ARG A 33 0.78 16.81 1.10
CA ARG A 33 0.05 17.36 -0.04
C ARG A 33 -0.84 16.33 -0.74
N GLY A 34 -1.05 15.17 -0.12
CA GLY A 34 -1.91 14.13 -0.63
C GLY A 34 -3.33 14.64 -0.91
N ARG A 35 -3.87 14.25 -2.06
CA ARG A 35 -5.20 14.64 -2.51
C ARG A 35 -6.22 13.59 -2.15
N THR A 36 -7.46 14.01 -2.04
CA THR A 36 -8.60 13.13 -1.89
C THR A 36 -8.98 12.57 -3.25
N VAL A 37 -9.31 11.28 -3.28
CA VAL A 37 -9.81 10.57 -4.47
C VAL A 37 -11.31 10.38 -4.33
N VAL A 38 -12.03 10.58 -5.41
CA VAL A 38 -13.47 10.31 -5.50
C VAL A 38 -13.62 9.01 -6.29
N LEU A 39 -14.24 8.02 -5.66
CA LEU A 39 -14.48 6.69 -6.24
C LEU A 39 -15.95 6.56 -6.57
N ASP A 40 -16.26 6.22 -7.82
CA ASP A 40 -17.61 5.90 -8.26
C ASP A 40 -18.05 4.57 -7.62
N LYS A 41 -19.32 4.48 -7.29
CA LYS A 41 -19.94 3.25 -6.79
C LYS A 41 -21.12 2.87 -7.66
N SER A 42 -21.24 1.59 -7.96
CA SER A 42 -22.38 1.05 -8.69
C SER A 42 -23.73 1.31 -7.99
N TRP A 43 -23.71 1.52 -6.68
CA TRP A 43 -24.87 1.83 -5.82
C TRP A 43 -24.50 2.82 -4.73
N GLY A 44 -25.32 3.86 -4.55
CA GLY A 44 -25.13 4.87 -3.51
C GLY A 44 -24.31 6.07 -3.97
N SER A 45 -23.88 6.88 -2.99
CA SER A 45 -23.05 8.07 -3.26
C SER A 45 -21.59 7.68 -3.51
N PRO A 46 -20.85 8.46 -4.33
CA PRO A 46 -19.41 8.27 -4.50
C PRO A 46 -18.67 8.27 -3.17
N THR A 47 -17.67 7.43 -3.04
CA THR A 47 -16.79 7.43 -1.87
C THR A 47 -15.67 8.43 -2.04
N VAL A 48 -15.46 9.27 -1.04
CA VAL A 48 -14.40 10.28 -1.01
C VAL A 48 -13.38 9.85 0.04
N THR A 49 -12.14 9.55 -0.37
CA THR A 49 -11.13 8.99 0.53
C THR A 49 -9.74 9.51 0.24
N LYS A 50 -8.87 9.50 1.26
CA LYS A 50 -7.41 9.64 1.16
C LYS A 50 -6.67 8.34 1.46
N ASP A 51 -7.39 7.30 1.83
CA ASP A 51 -6.78 6.02 2.18
C ASP A 51 -6.37 5.24 0.93
N GLY A 52 -5.08 4.94 0.85
CA GLY A 52 -4.48 4.28 -0.32
C GLY A 52 -4.99 2.86 -0.52
N VAL A 53 -5.27 2.10 0.54
CA VAL A 53 -5.80 0.73 0.39
C VAL A 53 -7.24 0.72 -0.11
N THR A 54 -8.06 1.67 0.33
CA THR A 54 -9.43 1.85 -0.17
C THR A 54 -9.41 2.17 -1.66
N VAL A 55 -8.55 3.11 -2.09
CA VAL A 55 -8.38 3.40 -3.53
C VAL A 55 -7.92 2.17 -4.28
N ALA A 56 -6.89 1.46 -3.80
CA ALA A 56 -6.35 0.28 -4.48
C ALA A 56 -7.40 -0.82 -4.66
N LYS A 57 -8.27 -1.04 -3.67
CA LYS A 57 -9.30 -2.09 -3.71
C LYS A 57 -10.36 -1.86 -4.79
N GLU A 58 -10.66 -0.61 -5.12
CA GLU A 58 -11.69 -0.26 -6.11
C GLU A 58 -11.16 -0.26 -7.56
N ILE A 59 -9.84 -0.32 -7.79
CA ILE A 59 -9.28 -0.31 -9.14
C ILE A 59 -9.49 -1.68 -9.80
N GLU A 60 -10.22 -1.68 -10.92
CA GLU A 60 -10.36 -2.79 -11.86
C GLU A 60 -10.14 -2.29 -13.28
N LEU A 61 -9.39 -3.06 -14.08
CA LEU A 61 -9.03 -2.69 -15.44
C LEU A 61 -9.70 -3.64 -16.45
N GLU A 62 -10.11 -3.09 -17.59
CA GLU A 62 -10.80 -3.86 -18.65
C GLU A 62 -9.89 -4.93 -19.29
N ASP A 63 -8.63 -4.59 -19.59
CA ASP A 63 -7.67 -5.58 -20.09
C ASP A 63 -7.28 -6.55 -18.97
N LYS A 64 -7.54 -7.83 -19.17
CA LYS A 64 -7.30 -8.87 -18.17
C LYS A 64 -5.83 -8.99 -17.75
N PHE A 65 -4.89 -8.71 -18.65
CA PHE A 65 -3.45 -8.79 -18.33
C PHE A 65 -2.97 -7.55 -17.58
N GLU A 66 -3.48 -6.38 -17.91
CA GLU A 66 -3.27 -5.18 -17.13
C GLU A 66 -3.89 -5.34 -15.74
N ASN A 67 -5.12 -5.86 -15.67
CA ASN A 67 -5.78 -6.12 -14.39
C ASN A 67 -5.00 -7.11 -13.51
N MET A 68 -4.33 -8.11 -14.09
CA MET A 68 -3.44 -8.99 -13.32
C MET A 68 -2.30 -8.21 -12.66
N GLY A 69 -1.67 -7.27 -13.37
CA GLY A 69 -0.65 -6.39 -12.79
C GLY A 69 -1.20 -5.52 -11.67
N ALA A 70 -2.38 -4.92 -11.87
CA ALA A 70 -3.07 -4.16 -10.84
C ALA A 70 -3.38 -5.01 -9.60
N GLN A 71 -3.91 -6.23 -9.77
CA GLN A 71 -4.23 -7.14 -8.67
C GLN A 71 -3.01 -7.51 -7.82
N MET A 72 -1.82 -7.69 -8.42
CA MET A 72 -0.59 -7.96 -7.68
C MET A 72 -0.23 -6.79 -6.74
N VAL A 73 -0.36 -5.55 -7.20
CA VAL A 73 -0.09 -4.37 -6.36
C VAL A 73 -1.20 -4.14 -5.34
N LYS A 74 -2.46 -4.44 -5.69
CA LYS A 74 -3.59 -4.45 -4.74
C LYS A 74 -3.32 -5.40 -3.57
N GLU A 75 -2.76 -6.57 -3.84
CA GLU A 75 -2.38 -7.52 -2.80
C GLU A 75 -1.28 -6.97 -1.86
N VAL A 76 -0.29 -6.24 -2.41
CA VAL A 76 0.73 -5.56 -1.59
C VAL A 76 0.09 -4.55 -0.64
N ALA A 77 -0.80 -3.70 -1.14
CA ALA A 77 -1.51 -2.72 -0.31
C ALA A 77 -2.35 -3.39 0.79
N SER A 78 -3.09 -4.44 0.45
CA SER A 78 -3.92 -5.19 1.39
C SER A 78 -3.09 -5.88 2.48
N LYS A 79 -2.03 -6.60 2.11
CA LYS A 79 -1.13 -7.23 3.08
C LYS A 79 -0.46 -6.22 4.02
N THR A 80 -0.07 -5.06 3.49
CA THR A 80 0.50 -3.99 4.32
C THR A 80 -0.52 -3.47 5.33
N SER A 81 -1.78 -3.27 4.90
CA SER A 81 -2.88 -2.90 5.78
C SER A 81 -3.11 -3.93 6.89
N ASP A 82 -3.14 -5.22 6.53
CA ASP A 82 -3.41 -6.31 7.48
C ASP A 82 -2.29 -6.48 8.51
N MET A 83 -1.03 -6.27 8.11
CA MET A 83 0.14 -6.50 8.97
C MET A 83 0.54 -5.27 9.80
N ALA A 84 0.42 -4.07 9.24
CA ALA A 84 0.90 -2.84 9.86
C ALA A 84 -0.20 -1.80 10.11
N GLY A 85 -1.33 -1.88 9.43
CA GLY A 85 -2.42 -0.91 9.53
C GLY A 85 -2.14 0.45 8.89
N ASP A 86 -0.91 0.69 8.43
CA ASP A 86 -0.47 1.95 7.83
C ASP A 86 0.62 1.71 6.79
N GLY A 87 0.94 2.75 5.99
CA GLY A 87 1.99 2.68 4.98
C GLY A 87 1.59 2.04 3.66
N THR A 88 0.31 1.82 3.40
CA THR A 88 -0.21 1.15 2.20
C THR A 88 0.16 1.88 0.91
N THR A 89 0.09 3.20 0.89
CA THR A 89 0.49 4.03 -0.26
C THR A 89 1.98 3.95 -0.52
N THR A 90 2.81 3.98 0.55
CA THR A 90 4.28 3.84 0.45
C THR A 90 4.64 2.46 -0.09
N ALA A 91 4.02 1.39 0.41
CA ALA A 91 4.24 0.03 -0.05
C ALA A 91 3.87 -0.15 -1.53
N THR A 92 2.75 0.44 -1.96
CA THR A 92 2.31 0.46 -3.36
C THR A 92 3.34 1.13 -4.26
N LEU A 93 3.85 2.30 -3.85
CA LEU A 93 4.87 3.05 -4.61
C LEU A 93 6.19 2.28 -4.69
N LEU A 94 6.64 1.67 -3.59
CA LEU A 94 7.84 0.84 -3.57
C LEU A 94 7.70 -0.39 -4.47
N ALA A 95 6.57 -1.09 -4.41
CA ALA A 95 6.29 -2.24 -5.26
C ALA A 95 6.36 -1.85 -6.75
N ARG A 96 5.73 -0.74 -7.14
CA ARG A 96 5.83 -0.19 -8.48
C ARG A 96 7.29 0.07 -8.88
N SER A 97 8.03 0.83 -8.07
CA SER A 97 9.40 1.24 -8.38
C SER A 97 10.33 0.02 -8.54
N ILE A 98 10.25 -0.94 -7.63
CA ILE A 98 11.03 -2.19 -7.70
C ILE A 98 10.68 -2.97 -8.95
N TYR A 99 9.39 -3.10 -9.28
CA TYR A 99 8.94 -3.82 -10.45
C TYR A 99 9.38 -3.14 -11.76
N GLU A 100 9.24 -1.81 -11.86
CA GLU A 100 9.66 -1.03 -13.03
C GLU A 100 11.17 -1.15 -13.30
N GLU A 101 11.99 -0.96 -12.26
CA GLU A 101 13.44 -1.07 -12.41
C GLU A 101 13.87 -2.51 -12.72
N GLY A 102 13.25 -3.49 -12.09
CA GLY A 102 13.47 -4.90 -12.39
C GLY A 102 13.12 -5.24 -13.85
N GLN A 103 12.02 -4.73 -14.37
CA GLN A 103 11.60 -4.95 -15.76
C GLN A 103 12.57 -4.33 -16.79
N LYS A 104 13.14 -3.17 -16.50
CA LYS A 104 14.18 -2.55 -17.34
C LYS A 104 15.40 -3.46 -17.45
N LEU A 105 15.83 -4.03 -16.34
CA LEU A 105 16.99 -4.93 -16.32
C LEU A 105 16.69 -6.24 -17.06
N VAL A 106 15.51 -6.80 -16.91
CA VAL A 106 15.08 -7.99 -17.67
C VAL A 106 15.00 -7.70 -19.16
N ALA A 107 14.49 -6.53 -19.56
CA ALA A 107 14.45 -6.11 -20.95
C ALA A 107 15.86 -5.91 -21.55
N ALA A 108 16.82 -5.51 -20.74
CA ALA A 108 18.24 -5.41 -21.10
C ALA A 108 18.96 -6.78 -21.19
N GLY A 109 18.25 -7.90 -20.93
CA GLY A 109 18.79 -9.25 -21.06
C GLY A 109 19.40 -9.84 -19.79
N ASN A 110 19.23 -9.19 -18.62
CA ASN A 110 19.70 -9.75 -17.36
C ASN A 110 18.80 -10.92 -16.90
N ASP A 111 19.42 -11.86 -16.19
CA ASP A 111 18.69 -13.02 -15.61
C ASP A 111 17.71 -12.57 -14.51
N PRO A 112 16.40 -12.82 -14.69
CA PRO A 112 15.38 -12.45 -13.69
C PRO A 112 15.62 -13.07 -12.31
N MET A 113 16.18 -14.28 -12.25
CA MET A 113 16.44 -14.94 -10.98
C MET A 113 17.65 -14.32 -10.25
N ALA A 114 18.62 -13.81 -10.99
CA ALA A 114 19.73 -13.05 -10.41
C ALA A 114 19.23 -11.72 -9.84
N ILE A 115 18.35 -11.02 -10.56
CA ILE A 115 17.71 -9.78 -10.09
C ILE A 115 16.92 -10.06 -8.80
N LYS A 116 16.12 -11.13 -8.79
CA LYS A 116 15.38 -11.51 -7.58
C LYS A 116 16.30 -11.74 -6.38
N ARG A 117 17.39 -12.49 -6.54
CA ARG A 117 18.36 -12.70 -5.44
C ARG A 117 18.95 -11.39 -4.94
N GLY A 118 19.23 -10.43 -5.85
CA GLY A 118 19.69 -9.10 -5.48
C GLY A 118 18.68 -8.31 -4.69
N ILE A 119 17.40 -8.36 -5.08
CA ILE A 119 16.29 -7.72 -4.35
C ILE A 119 16.15 -8.34 -2.95
N ASP A 120 16.14 -9.68 -2.85
CA ASP A 120 16.02 -10.38 -1.57
C ASP A 120 17.14 -9.96 -0.60
N ALA A 121 18.41 -9.96 -1.07
CA ALA A 121 19.55 -9.53 -0.26
C ALA A 121 19.46 -8.05 0.16
N ALA A 122 19.01 -7.18 -0.73
CA ALA A 122 18.81 -5.76 -0.41
C ALA A 122 17.72 -5.57 0.65
N VAL A 123 16.60 -6.31 0.55
CA VAL A 123 15.51 -6.25 1.52
C VAL A 123 15.97 -6.65 2.92
N GLU A 124 16.78 -7.71 3.06
CA GLU A 124 17.33 -8.14 4.36
C GLU A 124 18.15 -7.01 5.02
N VAL A 125 19.00 -6.34 4.26
CA VAL A 125 19.82 -5.23 4.76
C VAL A 125 18.96 -4.03 5.15
N VAL A 126 18.03 -3.64 4.27
CA VAL A 126 17.14 -2.49 4.50
C VAL A 126 16.25 -2.72 5.72
N VAL A 127 15.66 -3.90 5.88
CA VAL A 127 14.82 -4.24 7.03
C VAL A 127 15.63 -4.16 8.33
N LYS A 128 16.86 -4.65 8.34
CA LYS A 128 17.74 -4.56 9.51
C LYS A 128 18.06 -3.11 9.87
N GLU A 129 18.36 -2.27 8.88
CA GLU A 129 18.62 -0.84 9.13
C GLU A 129 17.37 -0.09 9.57
N LEU A 130 16.20 -0.42 9.05
CA LEU A 130 14.93 0.14 9.51
C LEU A 130 14.64 -0.22 10.97
N GLN A 131 14.98 -1.44 11.40
CA GLN A 131 14.88 -1.84 12.81
C GLN A 131 15.80 -1.00 13.71
N ASN A 132 17.03 -0.71 13.25
CA ASN A 132 17.96 0.15 13.96
C ASN A 132 17.49 1.60 14.08
N LEU A 133 16.78 2.09 13.06
CA LEU A 133 16.24 3.45 13.00
C LEU A 133 14.91 3.60 13.76
N SER A 134 14.17 2.51 13.93
CA SER A 134 12.86 2.54 14.59
C SER A 134 13.00 2.85 16.08
N LYS A 135 12.04 3.62 16.60
CA LYS A 135 11.97 3.97 18.01
C LYS A 135 10.62 3.49 18.57
N PRO A 136 10.63 2.66 19.63
CA PRO A 136 9.39 2.28 20.28
C PRO A 136 8.72 3.50 20.91
N THR A 137 7.40 3.58 20.86
CA THR A 137 6.63 4.60 21.58
C THR A 137 6.78 4.39 23.09
N GLN A 138 7.12 5.44 23.83
CA GLN A 138 7.42 5.36 25.25
C GLN A 138 6.32 5.92 26.15
N ASN A 139 5.54 6.86 25.65
CA ASN A 139 4.54 7.59 26.43
C ASN A 139 3.24 7.83 25.66
N GLN A 140 2.20 8.21 26.40
CA GLN A 140 0.87 8.46 25.86
C GLN A 140 0.83 9.55 24.79
N ARG A 141 1.71 10.56 24.90
CA ARG A 141 1.78 11.63 23.90
C ARG A 141 2.28 11.11 22.55
N GLU A 142 3.30 10.26 22.56
CA GLU A 142 3.81 9.64 21.33
C GLU A 142 2.76 8.71 20.69
N ILE A 143 2.02 7.95 21.50
CA ILE A 143 0.91 7.12 21.01
C ILE A 143 -0.17 8.00 20.36
N ALA A 144 -0.53 9.13 21.01
CA ALA A 144 -1.49 10.07 20.45
C ALA A 144 -1.01 10.68 19.11
N GLN A 145 0.30 10.99 19.00
CA GLN A 145 0.89 11.50 17.76
C GLN A 145 0.81 10.48 16.62
N VAL A 146 1.13 9.21 16.90
CA VAL A 146 1.00 8.12 15.90
C VAL A 146 -0.47 7.96 15.50
N GLY A 147 -1.38 7.90 16.46
CA GLY A 147 -2.82 7.83 16.21
C GLY A 147 -3.36 9.01 15.38
N THR A 148 -2.86 10.23 15.66
CA THR A 148 -3.21 11.43 14.90
C THR A 148 -2.79 11.33 13.44
N ILE A 149 -1.55 10.87 13.18
CA ILE A 149 -1.05 10.68 11.81
C ILE A 149 -1.87 9.63 11.07
N SER A 150 -2.14 8.49 11.69
CA SER A 150 -2.95 7.41 11.11
C SER A 150 -4.40 7.84 10.85
N ALA A 151 -4.92 8.78 11.63
CA ALA A 151 -6.25 9.39 11.46
C ALA A 151 -6.26 10.63 10.54
N ASN A 152 -5.35 10.73 9.57
CA ASN A 152 -5.24 11.88 8.65
C ASN A 152 -5.09 13.24 9.35
N ASN A 153 -4.30 13.31 10.42
CA ASN A 153 -4.03 14.47 11.29
C ASN A 153 -5.24 14.91 12.15
N ASP A 154 -6.18 14.02 12.44
CA ASP A 154 -7.22 14.27 13.43
C ASP A 154 -6.69 14.01 14.85
N GLU A 155 -6.38 15.09 15.58
CA GLU A 155 -5.89 15.03 16.94
C GLU A 155 -6.91 14.46 17.94
N THR A 156 -8.21 14.63 17.65
CA THR A 156 -9.28 14.12 18.53
C THR A 156 -9.27 12.61 18.52
N ILE A 157 -9.23 12.02 17.33
CA ILE A 157 -9.12 10.56 17.16
C ILE A 157 -7.81 10.06 17.77
N GLY A 158 -6.68 10.74 17.53
CA GLY A 158 -5.40 10.36 18.12
C GLY A 158 -5.40 10.31 19.64
N LYS A 159 -6.04 11.28 20.30
CA LYS A 159 -6.20 11.31 21.76
C LYS A 159 -7.08 10.17 22.27
N ILE A 160 -8.22 9.92 21.61
CA ILE A 160 -9.13 8.81 21.96
C ILE A 160 -8.41 7.46 21.88
N ILE A 161 -7.65 7.23 20.81
CA ILE A 161 -6.84 6.00 20.64
C ILE A 161 -5.80 5.88 21.77
N ALA A 162 -5.09 6.96 22.11
CA ALA A 162 -4.10 6.95 23.18
C ALA A 162 -4.73 6.67 24.55
N GLU A 163 -5.91 7.22 24.82
CA GLU A 163 -6.65 6.93 26.06
C GLU A 163 -7.13 5.47 26.13
N ALA A 164 -7.62 4.94 25.00
CA ALA A 164 -8.02 3.53 24.91
C ALA A 164 -6.81 2.62 25.16
N MET A 165 -5.67 2.88 24.50
CA MET A 165 -4.42 2.14 24.71
C MET A 165 -3.94 2.19 26.15
N ASN A 166 -4.10 3.31 26.83
CA ASN A 166 -3.74 3.44 28.25
C ASN A 166 -4.62 2.56 29.15
N LYS A 167 -5.88 2.33 28.78
CA LYS A 167 -6.82 1.49 29.54
C LYS A 167 -6.61 0.00 29.29
N VAL A 168 -6.36 -0.40 28.05
CA VAL A 168 -6.25 -1.82 27.68
C VAL A 168 -4.83 -2.35 27.66
N GLY A 169 -3.81 -1.47 27.69
CA GLY A 169 -2.41 -1.82 27.59
C GLY A 169 -1.98 -2.12 26.13
N LYS A 170 -0.68 -2.36 25.95
CA LYS A 170 -0.08 -2.56 24.61
C LYS A 170 -0.56 -3.82 23.88
N GLU A 171 -0.98 -4.82 24.63
CA GLU A 171 -1.48 -6.10 24.10
C GLU A 171 -3.02 -6.11 23.96
N GLY A 172 -3.67 -5.00 24.28
CA GLY A 172 -5.13 -4.89 24.23
C GLY A 172 -5.64 -4.72 22.81
N VAL A 173 -6.84 -5.24 22.56
CA VAL A 173 -7.56 -5.06 21.29
C VAL A 173 -8.50 -3.85 21.40
N ILE A 174 -8.40 -2.95 20.42
CA ILE A 174 -9.28 -1.78 20.29
C ILE A 174 -10.04 -1.93 18.98
N THR A 175 -11.37 -1.95 19.07
CA THR A 175 -12.24 -1.91 17.89
C THR A 175 -12.81 -0.52 17.74
N VAL A 176 -12.93 -0.06 16.50
CA VAL A 176 -13.55 1.21 16.15
C VAL A 176 -14.76 0.93 15.29
N GLU A 177 -15.90 1.49 15.68
CA GLU A 177 -17.15 1.38 14.93
C GLU A 177 -17.73 2.77 14.73
N GLU A 178 -18.36 2.98 13.57
CA GLU A 178 -19.09 4.22 13.30
C GLU A 178 -20.41 4.21 14.05
N ALA A 179 -20.64 5.26 14.86
CA ALA A 179 -21.92 5.43 15.55
C ALA A 179 -23.03 5.73 14.52
N LYS A 180 -24.16 5.03 14.65
CA LYS A 180 -25.37 5.26 13.86
C LYS A 180 -26.18 6.42 14.41
#